data_d99165648c841b547b61929c83ffe38b
#
_entry.id   d99165648c841b547b61929c83ffe38b
#
_cell.length_a   1.000
_cell.length_b   1.000
_cell.length_c   1.000
_cell.angle_alpha   90.00
_cell.angle_beta   90.00
_cell.angle_gamma   90.00
#
_symmetry.space_group_name_H-M   'P 1'
#
loop_
_entity.id
_entity.type
_entity.pdbx_description
1 polymer ?
#
loop_
_entity_poly.entity_id
_entity_poly.type
_entity_poly.pdbx_seq_one_letter_code
_entity_poly.pdbx_strand_id
1 'polypeptide(L)'
;GDVYKRQLQRTTLTEDEIGEYSGEHKEIRPITIATYQVVTRKTKGVYRAMELFDSRDWGLIIYDEVHLLPAPVFRLTADLQSRRRLGLTATLVREDGRENDVFTLIGPKRFDMPWKDLESQGWIATAECTEVRVALTEEERMTYATSEREEMYKRCATAVSKDNVVAELISHHHNEPTLVIGAYLDQLERLAAKLNAPLVQGKTSTKERERLFEAFRKGEITTLVVSKVANFSIDLPEASIAIQVSGTYRSRQEEAQRLGRILRPKSDGHEARFYTVVSRDTIDTTYAAYRQRFLAEQGYGYRIIDADDLDNLD
;
A
#
# COMPACT_ATOMS: atom_id res chain seq x y z
N GLY A 1 1.38 -15.84 11.94
CA GLY A 1 0.36 -15.12 11.24
C GLY A 1 0.05 -15.60 9.82
N ASP A 2 -0.56 -14.71 9.04
CA ASP A 2 -1.05 -15.03 7.69
C ASP A 2 0.04 -15.48 6.71
N VAL A 3 1.24 -14.92 6.82
CA VAL A 3 2.36 -15.30 5.94
C VAL A 3 2.75 -16.76 6.16
N TYR A 4 2.79 -17.21 7.41
CA TYR A 4 3.07 -18.61 7.77
C TYR A 4 2.02 -19.57 7.18
N LYS A 5 0.73 -19.26 7.34
CA LYS A 5 -0.37 -20.08 6.78
C LYS A 5 -0.32 -20.16 5.25
N ARG A 6 0.03 -19.06 4.58
CA ARG A 6 0.18 -19.03 3.12
C ARG A 6 1.33 -19.90 2.63
N GLN A 7 2.45 -19.94 3.35
CA GLN A 7 3.55 -20.83 2.98
C GLN A 7 3.11 -22.29 3.00
N LEU A 8 2.38 -22.72 4.03
CA LEU A 8 1.83 -24.07 4.10
C LEU A 8 0.86 -24.39 2.96
N GLN A 9 0.04 -23.40 2.55
CA GLN A 9 -0.94 -23.59 1.46
C GLN A 9 -0.32 -23.58 0.05
N ARG A 10 0.82 -22.93 -0.13
CA ARG A 10 1.42 -22.62 -1.44
C ARG A 10 2.72 -23.39 -1.71
N THR A 11 3.19 -24.17 -0.77
CA THR A 11 4.44 -24.94 -0.88
C THR A 11 4.20 -26.37 -0.42
N THR A 12 5.18 -27.23 -0.66
CA THR A 12 5.19 -28.63 -0.17
C THR A 12 5.78 -28.76 1.24
N LEU A 13 6.05 -27.62 1.91
CA LEU A 13 6.64 -27.59 3.22
C LEU A 13 5.63 -27.98 4.31
N THR A 14 6.14 -28.59 5.36
CA THR A 14 5.36 -29.01 6.55
C THR A 14 5.44 -27.98 7.66
N GLU A 15 4.52 -28.04 8.61
CA GLU A 15 4.53 -27.19 9.80
C GLU A 15 5.84 -27.27 10.58
N ASP A 16 6.48 -28.43 10.60
CA ASP A 16 7.74 -28.67 11.33
C ASP A 16 8.95 -28.00 10.67
N GLU A 17 8.88 -27.66 9.40
CA GLU A 17 9.96 -27.05 8.65
C GLU A 17 9.93 -25.50 8.69
N ILE A 18 8.77 -24.91 8.98
CA ILE A 18 8.56 -23.46 8.96
C ILE A 18 8.44 -22.91 10.38
N GLY A 19 9.30 -21.95 10.73
CA GLY A 19 9.23 -21.19 11.98
C GLY A 19 8.78 -19.75 11.74
N GLU A 20 8.09 -19.17 12.70
CA GLU A 20 7.76 -17.76 12.73
C GLU A 20 8.56 -17.06 13.84
N TYR A 21 9.29 -15.99 13.47
CA TYR A 21 10.01 -15.14 14.39
C TYR A 21 9.48 -13.72 14.33
N SER A 22 8.43 -13.45 15.11
CA SER A 22 7.66 -12.20 15.13
C SER A 22 7.55 -11.61 16.53
N GLY A 23 6.66 -10.65 16.73
CA GLY A 23 6.31 -10.11 18.05
C GLY A 23 5.73 -11.18 19.00
N GLU A 24 4.97 -12.11 18.46
CA GLU A 24 4.19 -13.11 19.21
C GLU A 24 4.89 -14.47 19.25
N HIS A 25 5.55 -14.87 18.18
CA HIS A 25 6.22 -16.17 18.03
C HIS A 25 7.73 -16.02 17.99
N LYS A 26 8.48 -17.01 18.50
CA LYS A 26 9.94 -17.00 18.60
C LYS A 26 10.55 -18.35 18.18
N GLU A 27 10.04 -18.91 17.11
CA GLU A 27 10.50 -20.19 16.58
C GLU A 27 11.48 -20.01 15.44
N ILE A 28 12.66 -20.64 15.54
CA ILE A 28 13.65 -20.72 14.48
C ILE A 28 13.71 -22.16 13.99
N ARG A 29 13.41 -22.35 12.70
CA ARG A 29 13.40 -23.63 12.00
C ARG A 29 14.26 -23.55 10.74
N PRO A 30 14.45 -24.63 9.97
CA PRO A 30 15.20 -24.58 8.71
C PRO A 30 14.72 -23.48 7.75
N ILE A 31 13.42 -23.20 7.72
CA ILE A 31 12.82 -22.05 7.04
C ILE A 31 12.21 -21.16 8.12
N THR A 32 12.67 -19.94 8.23
CA THR A 32 12.20 -19.02 9.26
C THR A 32 11.72 -17.71 8.65
N ILE A 33 10.47 -17.36 8.94
CA ILE A 33 9.86 -16.10 8.54
C ILE A 33 10.02 -15.12 9.69
N ALA A 34 10.72 -14.02 9.45
CA ALA A 34 10.98 -13.01 10.48
C ALA A 34 10.57 -11.61 10.03
N THR A 35 10.10 -10.78 10.94
CA THR A 35 9.83 -9.37 10.65
C THR A 35 11.08 -8.53 10.87
N TYR A 36 11.33 -7.53 10.03
CA TYR A 36 12.45 -6.59 10.20
C TYR A 36 12.50 -5.97 11.60
N GLN A 37 11.34 -5.53 12.09
CA GLN A 37 11.24 -4.88 13.40
C GLN A 37 11.70 -5.78 14.57
N VAL A 38 11.40 -7.07 14.50
CA VAL A 38 11.81 -8.01 15.56
C VAL A 38 13.29 -8.32 15.48
N VAL A 39 13.83 -8.48 14.26
CA VAL A 39 15.26 -8.75 14.04
C VAL A 39 16.11 -7.57 14.52
N THR A 40 15.65 -6.34 14.26
CA THR A 40 16.39 -5.11 14.60
C THR A 40 16.02 -4.52 15.96
N ARG A 41 15.24 -5.22 16.78
CA ARG A 41 14.85 -4.75 18.11
C ARG A 41 16.02 -4.86 19.10
N LYS A 42 16.36 -3.73 19.73
CA LYS A 42 17.29 -3.70 20.87
C LYS A 42 16.60 -4.14 22.16
N THR A 43 17.24 -5.06 22.88
CA THR A 43 16.86 -5.43 24.24
C THR A 43 18.06 -5.20 25.14
N LYS A 44 17.97 -4.27 26.09
CA LYS A 44 19.10 -3.88 26.96
C LYS A 44 20.38 -3.51 26.17
N GLY A 45 20.22 -2.78 25.06
CA GLY A 45 21.34 -2.33 24.22
C GLY A 45 21.85 -3.33 23.18
N VAL A 46 21.39 -4.57 23.20
CA VAL A 46 21.87 -5.66 22.34
C VAL A 46 20.80 -6.09 21.33
N TYR A 47 21.20 -6.43 20.12
CA TYR A 47 20.36 -6.99 19.06
C TYR A 47 20.29 -8.53 19.16
N ARG A 48 19.62 -9.03 20.20
CA ARG A 48 19.60 -10.47 20.51
C ARG A 48 19.08 -11.35 19.37
N ALA A 49 18.13 -10.86 18.59
CA ALA A 49 17.63 -11.62 17.47
C ALA A 49 18.70 -11.76 16.38
N MET A 50 19.48 -10.71 16.11
CA MET A 50 20.58 -10.79 15.13
C MET A 50 21.64 -11.80 15.55
N GLU A 51 22.09 -11.78 16.82
CA GLU A 51 23.04 -12.76 17.35
C GLU A 51 22.52 -14.20 17.19
N LEU A 52 21.22 -14.41 17.44
CA LEU A 52 20.58 -15.71 17.30
C LEU A 52 20.54 -16.17 15.84
N PHE A 53 20.25 -15.27 14.91
CA PHE A 53 20.27 -15.57 13.48
C PHE A 53 21.70 -15.79 12.97
N ASP A 54 22.68 -15.01 13.42
CA ASP A 54 24.10 -15.17 13.03
C ASP A 54 24.72 -16.48 13.56
N SER A 55 24.15 -17.08 14.60
CA SER A 55 24.61 -18.37 15.10
C SER A 55 24.31 -19.56 14.20
N ARG A 56 23.58 -19.35 13.08
CA ARG A 56 23.20 -20.39 12.11
C ARG A 56 23.85 -20.17 10.76
N ASP A 57 24.17 -21.26 10.08
CA ASP A 57 24.65 -21.25 8.69
C ASP A 57 23.47 -21.23 7.71
N TRP A 58 22.98 -20.01 7.40
CA TRP A 58 21.88 -19.83 6.47
C TRP A 58 22.32 -20.00 5.02
N GLY A 59 21.65 -20.87 4.28
CA GLY A 59 21.90 -21.05 2.85
C GLY A 59 21.43 -19.86 2.01
N LEU A 60 20.29 -19.25 2.37
CA LEU A 60 19.68 -18.15 1.66
C LEU A 60 18.94 -17.24 2.64
N ILE A 61 19.07 -15.93 2.47
CA ILE A 61 18.20 -14.93 3.08
C ILE A 61 17.43 -14.22 1.96
N ILE A 62 16.10 -14.17 2.08
CA ILE A 62 15.21 -13.42 1.19
C ILE A 62 14.75 -12.17 1.91
N TYR A 63 15.02 -11.00 1.34
CA TYR A 63 14.56 -9.71 1.82
C TYR A 63 13.35 -9.27 0.99
N ASP A 64 12.16 -9.39 1.55
CA ASP A 64 10.95 -8.83 0.95
C ASP A 64 10.91 -7.32 1.17
N GLU A 65 10.34 -6.56 0.24
CA GLU A 65 10.36 -5.09 0.23
C GLU A 65 11.78 -4.54 0.42
N VAL A 66 12.73 -5.07 -0.33
CA VAL A 66 14.17 -4.81 -0.19
C VAL A 66 14.54 -3.32 -0.31
N HIS A 67 13.69 -2.51 -0.93
CA HIS A 67 13.85 -1.05 -1.00
C HIS A 67 13.87 -0.37 0.39
N LEU A 68 13.41 -1.04 1.46
CA LEU A 68 13.46 -0.54 2.83
C LEU A 68 14.85 -0.69 3.47
N LEU A 69 15.70 -1.57 2.95
CA LEU A 69 17.00 -1.90 3.53
C LEU A 69 17.94 -0.71 3.76
N PRO A 70 18.03 0.30 2.86
CA PRO A 70 18.88 1.46 3.08
C PRO A 70 18.51 2.32 4.30
N ALA A 71 17.32 2.14 4.86
CA ALA A 71 16.95 2.83 6.10
C ALA A 71 17.85 2.37 7.26
N PRO A 72 18.35 3.28 8.13
CA PRO A 72 19.36 2.95 9.15
C PRO A 72 19.02 1.78 10.04
N VAL A 73 17.73 1.62 10.41
CA VAL A 73 17.27 0.53 11.26
C VAL A 73 17.29 -0.81 10.53
N PHE A 74 16.87 -0.84 9.26
CA PHE A 74 16.77 -2.09 8.50
C PHE A 74 18.12 -2.52 7.88
N ARG A 75 19.02 -1.58 7.66
CA ARG A 75 20.37 -1.87 7.14
C ARG A 75 21.11 -2.90 7.98
N LEU A 76 20.87 -2.92 9.29
CA LEU A 76 21.45 -3.92 10.20
C LEU A 76 21.14 -5.36 9.78
N THR A 77 19.98 -5.62 9.16
CA THR A 77 19.64 -6.97 8.71
C THR A 77 20.52 -7.45 7.54
N ALA A 78 21.14 -6.53 6.82
CA ALA A 78 22.10 -6.87 5.76
C ALA A 78 23.43 -7.38 6.31
N ASP A 79 23.72 -7.20 7.59
CA ASP A 79 24.91 -7.74 8.27
C ASP A 79 24.76 -9.22 8.60
N LEU A 80 23.53 -9.78 8.58
CA LEU A 80 23.29 -11.21 8.81
C LEU A 80 24.04 -12.07 7.81
N GLN A 81 24.72 -13.09 8.33
CA GLN A 81 25.54 -13.99 7.50
C GLN A 81 24.66 -15.00 6.76
N SER A 82 24.91 -15.13 5.45
CA SER A 82 24.28 -16.15 4.60
C SER A 82 25.13 -16.41 3.36
N ARG A 83 24.99 -17.61 2.79
CA ARG A 83 25.70 -17.97 1.56
C ARG A 83 25.17 -17.21 0.34
N ARG A 84 23.87 -16.91 0.33
CA ARG A 84 23.18 -16.20 -0.76
C ARG A 84 22.17 -15.22 -0.20
N ARG A 85 21.95 -14.14 -0.95
CA ARG A 85 20.96 -13.12 -0.65
C ARG A 85 20.09 -12.88 -1.88
N LEU A 86 18.80 -12.67 -1.65
CA LEU A 86 17.84 -12.32 -2.68
C LEU A 86 16.99 -11.15 -2.16
N GLY A 87 16.92 -10.08 -2.91
CA GLY A 87 16.03 -8.95 -2.65
C GLY A 87 14.84 -8.98 -3.59
N LEU A 88 13.64 -8.85 -3.03
CA LEU A 88 12.39 -8.76 -3.76
C LEU A 88 11.75 -7.40 -3.51
N THR A 89 11.22 -6.77 -4.54
CA THR A 89 10.39 -5.57 -4.45
C THR A 89 9.57 -5.39 -5.71
N ALA A 90 8.34 -4.97 -5.58
CA ALA A 90 7.52 -4.53 -6.71
C ALA A 90 7.92 -3.11 -7.18
N THR A 91 8.55 -2.33 -6.31
CA THR A 91 8.84 -0.91 -6.55
C THR A 91 10.24 -0.57 -6.06
N LEU A 92 11.22 -0.59 -6.95
CA LEU A 92 12.59 -0.16 -6.61
C LEU A 92 12.76 1.36 -6.81
N VAL A 93 11.79 2.13 -6.35
CA VAL A 93 11.86 3.59 -6.38
C VAL A 93 11.97 4.12 -4.97
N ARG A 94 12.98 4.95 -4.72
CA ARG A 94 13.19 5.61 -3.44
C ARG A 94 13.14 7.13 -3.60
N GLU A 95 12.47 7.78 -2.66
CA GLU A 95 12.35 9.25 -2.66
C GLU A 95 13.67 9.96 -2.29
N ASP A 96 14.58 9.23 -1.64
CA ASP A 96 15.90 9.72 -1.22
C ASP A 96 17.00 9.44 -2.26
N GLY A 97 16.67 8.83 -3.41
CA GLY A 97 17.63 8.53 -4.49
C GLY A 97 18.68 7.48 -4.12
N ARG A 98 18.42 6.67 -3.07
CA ARG A 98 19.38 5.68 -2.55
C ARG A 98 19.13 4.27 -3.07
N GLU A 99 18.59 4.12 -4.26
CA GLU A 99 18.37 2.82 -4.91
C GLU A 99 19.68 2.01 -5.03
N ASN A 100 20.79 2.69 -5.32
CA ASN A 100 22.10 2.07 -5.44
C ASN A 100 22.59 1.41 -4.14
N ASP A 101 22.13 1.88 -2.98
CA ASP A 101 22.46 1.25 -1.70
C ASP A 101 21.89 -0.18 -1.61
N VAL A 102 20.74 -0.45 -2.23
CA VAL A 102 20.14 -1.78 -2.29
C VAL A 102 21.06 -2.72 -3.09
N PHE A 103 21.59 -2.25 -4.23
CA PHE A 103 22.51 -3.04 -5.06
C PHE A 103 23.83 -3.33 -4.33
N THR A 104 24.31 -2.40 -3.52
CA THR A 104 25.51 -2.60 -2.70
C THR A 104 25.30 -3.64 -1.61
N LEU A 105 24.11 -3.64 -0.98
CA LEU A 105 23.81 -4.52 0.16
C LEU A 105 23.42 -5.95 -0.27
N ILE A 106 22.75 -6.08 -1.39
CA ILE A 106 22.18 -7.36 -1.83
C ILE A 106 22.85 -7.87 -3.09
N GLY A 107 23.04 -7.03 -4.10
CA GLY A 107 23.58 -7.38 -5.40
C GLY A 107 22.82 -6.70 -6.54
N PRO A 108 23.28 -6.88 -7.79
CA PRO A 108 22.70 -6.23 -8.94
C PRO A 108 21.28 -6.74 -9.24
N LYS A 109 20.47 -5.88 -9.86
CA LYS A 109 19.14 -6.25 -10.37
C LYS A 109 19.29 -7.39 -11.39
N ARG A 110 18.64 -8.51 -11.14
CA ARG A 110 18.69 -9.73 -11.95
C ARG A 110 17.47 -9.94 -12.81
N PHE A 111 16.33 -9.44 -12.36
CA PHE A 111 15.05 -9.60 -13.04
C PHE A 111 14.22 -8.34 -12.87
N ASP A 112 13.50 -7.99 -13.90
CA ASP A 112 12.52 -6.91 -13.92
C ASP A 112 11.41 -7.28 -14.89
N MET A 113 10.19 -7.03 -14.50
CA MET A 113 9.03 -7.22 -15.36
C MET A 113 8.08 -6.04 -15.20
N PRO A 114 7.90 -5.23 -16.24
CA PRO A 114 6.93 -4.14 -16.23
C PRO A 114 5.52 -4.66 -15.96
N TRP A 115 4.73 -3.89 -15.24
CA TRP A 115 3.37 -4.29 -14.88
C TRP A 115 2.47 -4.48 -16.09
N LYS A 116 2.65 -3.67 -17.14
CA LYS A 116 1.92 -3.84 -18.41
C LYS A 116 2.22 -5.16 -19.11
N ASP A 117 3.41 -5.70 -18.96
CA ASP A 117 3.75 -7.02 -19.49
C ASP A 117 3.03 -8.13 -18.70
N LEU A 118 2.95 -7.99 -17.38
CA LEU A 118 2.17 -8.90 -16.53
C LEU A 118 0.67 -8.84 -16.83
N GLU A 119 0.14 -7.64 -17.08
CA GLU A 119 -1.25 -7.42 -17.48
C GLU A 119 -1.55 -8.09 -18.83
N SER A 120 -0.70 -7.88 -19.83
CA SER A 120 -0.86 -8.49 -21.16
C SER A 120 -0.82 -10.01 -21.14
N GLN A 121 -0.15 -10.60 -20.16
CA GLN A 121 -0.06 -12.05 -19.94
C GLN A 121 -1.18 -12.57 -19.02
N GLY A 122 -2.06 -11.72 -18.51
CA GLY A 122 -3.17 -12.10 -17.62
C GLY A 122 -2.75 -12.45 -16.19
N TRP A 123 -1.51 -12.13 -15.78
CA TRP A 123 -1.04 -12.34 -14.41
C TRP A 123 -1.60 -11.33 -13.41
N ILE A 124 -1.93 -10.15 -13.88
CA ILE A 124 -2.60 -9.12 -13.10
C ILE A 124 -3.79 -8.58 -13.90
N ALA A 125 -4.77 -7.99 -13.22
CA ALA A 125 -5.93 -7.40 -13.84
C ALA A 125 -5.55 -6.12 -14.60
N THR A 126 -6.27 -5.83 -15.68
CA THR A 126 -6.22 -4.53 -16.34
C THR A 126 -6.70 -3.44 -15.38
N ALA A 127 -6.04 -2.29 -15.38
CA ALA A 127 -6.42 -1.18 -14.53
C ALA A 127 -6.61 0.11 -15.32
N GLU A 128 -7.71 0.78 -15.03
CA GLU A 128 -7.96 2.17 -15.40
C GLU A 128 -7.61 3.10 -14.25
N CYS A 129 -6.79 4.11 -14.52
CA CYS A 129 -6.40 5.12 -13.54
C CYS A 129 -7.06 6.46 -13.91
N THR A 130 -7.85 7.02 -13.01
CA THR A 130 -8.54 8.29 -13.20
C THR A 130 -8.19 9.28 -12.09
N GLU A 131 -7.72 10.47 -12.47
CA GLU A 131 -7.59 11.61 -11.56
C GLU A 131 -8.86 12.44 -11.62
N VAL A 132 -9.58 12.54 -10.50
CA VAL A 132 -10.79 13.35 -10.37
C VAL A 132 -10.42 14.67 -9.68
N ARG A 133 -10.54 15.77 -10.39
CA ARG A 133 -10.22 17.11 -9.91
C ARG A 133 -11.42 17.78 -9.28
N VAL A 134 -11.28 18.17 -8.01
CA VAL A 134 -12.34 18.79 -7.22
C VAL A 134 -12.02 20.26 -6.97
N ALA A 135 -12.94 21.13 -7.30
CA ALA A 135 -12.83 22.54 -6.94
C ALA A 135 -13.06 22.72 -5.44
N LEU A 136 -12.18 23.49 -4.79
CA LEU A 136 -12.41 23.90 -3.40
C LEU A 136 -13.58 24.91 -3.34
N THR A 137 -14.41 24.82 -2.31
CA THR A 137 -15.36 25.86 -1.97
C THR A 137 -14.64 27.20 -1.69
N GLU A 138 -15.35 28.29 -1.68
CA GLU A 138 -14.77 29.61 -1.39
C GLU A 138 -14.14 29.63 0.01
N GLU A 139 -14.80 29.06 1.01
CA GLU A 139 -14.30 28.96 2.38
C GLU A 139 -13.03 28.08 2.48
N GLU A 140 -13.03 26.92 1.81
CA GLU A 140 -11.86 26.03 1.75
C GLU A 140 -10.69 26.71 1.04
N ARG A 141 -10.96 27.48 -0.04
CA ARG A 141 -9.95 28.22 -0.78
C ARG A 141 -9.32 29.32 0.08
N MET A 142 -10.15 30.05 0.82
CA MET A 142 -9.65 31.07 1.77
C MET A 142 -8.78 30.43 2.86
N THR A 143 -9.25 29.33 3.45
CA THR A 143 -8.50 28.59 4.46
C THR A 143 -7.18 28.07 3.90
N TYR A 144 -7.17 27.52 2.71
CA TYR A 144 -5.96 27.05 2.02
C TYR A 144 -4.98 28.20 1.77
N ALA A 145 -5.46 29.34 1.22
CA ALA A 145 -4.62 30.49 0.86
C ALA A 145 -3.96 31.18 2.06
N THR A 146 -4.62 31.11 3.24
CA THR A 146 -4.12 31.72 4.48
C THR A 146 -3.33 30.74 5.36
N SER A 147 -3.24 29.48 4.99
CA SER A 147 -2.53 28.45 5.75
C SER A 147 -1.02 28.60 5.64
N GLU A 148 -0.31 28.23 6.70
CA GLU A 148 1.13 28.09 6.65
C GLU A 148 1.55 26.97 5.67
N ARG A 149 2.73 27.11 5.09
CA ARG A 149 3.24 26.19 4.04
C ARG A 149 3.21 24.71 4.46
N GLU A 150 3.48 24.45 5.73
CA GLU A 150 3.49 23.08 6.28
C GLU A 150 2.10 22.46 6.36
N GLU A 151 1.06 23.28 6.55
CA GLU A 151 -0.32 22.86 6.64
C GLU A 151 -1.08 22.86 5.30
N MET A 152 -0.59 23.61 4.31
CA MET A 152 -1.28 23.78 3.00
C MET A 152 -1.71 22.47 2.39
N TYR A 153 -0.81 21.46 2.37
CA TYR A 153 -1.12 20.18 1.79
C TYR A 153 -2.23 19.46 2.58
N LYS A 154 -2.15 19.43 3.90
CA LYS A 154 -3.21 18.84 4.71
C LYS A 154 -4.56 19.50 4.43
N ARG A 155 -4.62 20.83 4.35
CA ARG A 155 -5.86 21.57 4.11
C ARG A 155 -6.52 21.19 2.78
N CYS A 156 -5.80 21.20 1.68
CA CYS A 156 -6.37 20.79 0.39
C CYS A 156 -6.59 19.27 0.30
N ALA A 157 -5.73 18.45 0.86
CA ALA A 157 -5.88 16.99 0.83
C ALA A 157 -7.11 16.51 1.60
N THR A 158 -7.51 17.21 2.69
CA THR A 158 -8.65 16.85 3.56
C THR A 158 -9.89 17.73 3.35
N ALA A 159 -9.95 18.46 2.24
CA ALA A 159 -11.09 19.30 1.90
C ALA A 159 -12.41 18.51 1.90
N VAL A 160 -13.45 19.11 2.50
CA VAL A 160 -14.78 18.47 2.66
C VAL A 160 -15.46 18.29 1.29
N SER A 161 -15.17 19.17 0.33
CA SER A 161 -15.63 19.04 -1.05
C SER A 161 -15.30 17.69 -1.67
N LYS A 162 -14.18 17.08 -1.33
CA LYS A 162 -13.83 15.72 -1.77
C LYS A 162 -14.77 14.64 -1.25
N ASP A 163 -15.33 14.81 -0.06
CA ASP A 163 -16.20 13.81 0.56
C ASP A 163 -17.50 13.59 -0.25
N ASN A 164 -17.98 14.62 -0.96
CA ASN A 164 -19.13 14.51 -1.85
C ASN A 164 -18.78 13.71 -3.10
N VAL A 165 -17.64 14.01 -3.70
CA VAL A 165 -17.13 13.33 -4.89
C VAL A 165 -16.87 11.84 -4.63
N VAL A 166 -16.35 11.50 -3.46
CA VAL A 166 -16.18 10.09 -3.06
C VAL A 166 -17.53 9.37 -2.95
N ALA A 167 -18.52 10.00 -2.34
CA ALA A 167 -19.87 9.41 -2.24
C ALA A 167 -20.52 9.22 -3.62
N GLU A 168 -20.32 10.16 -4.52
CA GLU A 168 -20.80 10.10 -5.89
C GLU A 168 -20.12 8.98 -6.69
N LEU A 169 -18.78 8.88 -6.64
CA LEU A 169 -18.03 7.76 -7.24
C LEU A 169 -18.54 6.39 -6.76
N ILE A 170 -18.79 6.24 -5.45
CA ILE A 170 -19.34 4.99 -4.91
C ILE A 170 -20.75 4.73 -5.41
N SER A 171 -21.55 5.79 -5.59
CA SER A 171 -22.89 5.68 -6.13
C SER A 171 -22.91 5.24 -7.59
N HIS A 172 -21.97 5.70 -8.41
CA HIS A 172 -21.79 5.25 -9.80
C HIS A 172 -21.42 3.75 -9.87
N HIS A 173 -20.59 3.29 -8.93
CA HIS A 173 -20.13 1.91 -8.84
C HIS A 173 -20.95 1.08 -7.85
N HIS A 174 -22.24 1.18 -7.97
CA HIS A 174 -23.17 0.54 -7.02
C HIS A 174 -22.90 -0.97 -6.90
N ASN A 175 -22.72 -1.44 -5.66
CA ASN A 175 -22.42 -2.83 -5.30
C ASN A 175 -21.03 -3.36 -5.71
N GLU A 176 -20.14 -2.56 -6.28
CA GLU A 176 -18.78 -3.01 -6.53
C GLU A 176 -17.91 -2.90 -5.27
N PRO A 177 -17.10 -3.93 -4.95
CA PRO A 177 -16.20 -3.90 -3.80
C PRO A 177 -15.22 -2.74 -3.88
N THR A 178 -15.37 -1.74 -3.01
CA THR A 178 -14.67 -0.47 -3.05
C THR A 178 -13.82 -0.23 -1.81
N LEU A 179 -12.54 0.11 -2.01
CA LEU A 179 -11.65 0.59 -0.97
C LEU A 179 -11.49 2.11 -1.04
N VAL A 180 -11.80 2.82 0.05
CA VAL A 180 -11.51 4.24 0.20
C VAL A 180 -10.25 4.40 1.04
N ILE A 181 -9.20 5.01 0.48
CA ILE A 181 -7.86 5.00 1.05
C ILE A 181 -7.40 6.44 1.31
N GLY A 182 -6.90 6.72 2.51
CA GLY A 182 -6.38 8.05 2.82
C GLY A 182 -5.28 8.05 3.89
N ALA A 183 -4.64 9.22 4.03
CA ALA A 183 -3.56 9.43 4.97
C ALA A 183 -4.00 10.08 6.29
N TYR A 184 -5.10 10.83 6.29
CA TYR A 184 -5.56 11.63 7.41
C TYR A 184 -6.79 11.03 8.09
N LEU A 185 -6.69 10.73 9.37
CA LEU A 185 -7.74 10.01 10.12
C LEU A 185 -9.03 10.82 10.25
N ASP A 186 -8.93 12.12 10.47
CA ASP A 186 -10.08 13.04 10.55
C ASP A 186 -10.92 13.00 9.25
N GLN A 187 -10.29 12.98 8.08
CA GLN A 187 -10.97 12.81 6.79
C GLN A 187 -11.63 11.43 6.69
N LEU A 188 -10.90 10.38 7.06
CA LEU A 188 -11.40 9.01 6.94
C LEU A 188 -12.56 8.72 7.90
N GLU A 189 -12.54 9.30 9.10
CA GLU A 189 -13.64 9.20 10.06
C GLU A 189 -14.91 9.89 9.53
N ARG A 190 -14.78 11.09 8.90
CA ARG A 190 -15.91 11.75 8.23
C ARG A 190 -16.45 10.92 7.07
N LEU A 191 -15.58 10.40 6.23
CA LEU A 191 -15.99 9.57 5.10
C LEU A 191 -16.64 8.27 5.54
N ALA A 192 -16.11 7.60 6.55
CA ALA A 192 -16.71 6.38 7.11
C ALA A 192 -18.12 6.62 7.62
N ALA A 193 -18.32 7.74 8.33
CA ALA A 193 -19.64 8.15 8.82
C ALA A 193 -20.60 8.50 7.65
N LYS A 194 -20.13 9.27 6.67
CA LYS A 194 -20.94 9.69 5.51
C LYS A 194 -21.37 8.50 4.64
N LEU A 195 -20.48 7.53 4.45
CA LEU A 195 -20.70 6.35 3.62
C LEU A 195 -21.37 5.20 4.38
N ASN A 196 -21.58 5.35 5.69
CA ASN A 196 -22.01 4.28 6.58
C ASN A 196 -21.12 3.01 6.41
N ALA A 197 -19.82 3.21 6.26
CA ALA A 197 -18.83 2.16 5.98
C ALA A 197 -17.88 1.98 7.17
N PRO A 198 -17.42 0.75 7.45
CA PRO A 198 -16.45 0.52 8.50
C PRO A 198 -15.09 1.15 8.17
N LEU A 199 -14.37 1.59 9.22
CA LEU A 199 -13.04 2.17 9.14
C LEU A 199 -11.99 1.24 9.76
N VAL A 200 -11.00 0.86 8.97
CA VAL A 200 -9.80 0.14 9.43
C VAL A 200 -8.64 1.11 9.59
N GLN A 201 -8.13 1.25 10.79
CA GLN A 201 -7.05 2.17 11.13
C GLN A 201 -6.04 1.51 12.10
N GLY A 202 -4.97 2.23 12.48
CA GLY A 202 -3.90 1.69 13.34
C GLY A 202 -4.37 1.16 14.70
N LYS A 203 -5.41 1.77 15.29
CA LYS A 203 -6.01 1.33 16.57
C LYS A 203 -6.99 0.14 16.43
N THR A 204 -7.37 -0.25 15.20
CA THR A 204 -8.25 -1.40 14.97
C THR A 204 -7.52 -2.68 15.38
N SER A 205 -8.10 -3.46 16.29
CA SER A 205 -7.50 -4.72 16.75
C SER A 205 -7.33 -5.71 15.61
N THR A 206 -6.35 -6.60 15.71
CA THR A 206 -6.09 -7.63 14.69
C THR A 206 -7.33 -8.47 14.41
N LYS A 207 -8.03 -8.91 15.47
CA LYS A 207 -9.26 -9.71 15.35
C LYS A 207 -10.38 -8.97 14.61
N GLU A 208 -10.59 -7.69 14.92
CA GLU A 208 -11.62 -6.89 14.25
C GLU A 208 -11.24 -6.59 12.80
N ARG A 209 -9.98 -6.35 12.53
CA ARG A 209 -9.46 -6.18 11.17
C ARG A 209 -9.70 -7.43 10.31
N GLU A 210 -9.36 -8.60 10.81
CA GLU A 210 -9.59 -9.89 10.14
C GLU A 210 -11.07 -10.11 9.88
N ARG A 211 -11.94 -9.80 10.85
CA ARG A 211 -13.40 -9.89 10.70
C ARG A 211 -13.92 -9.01 9.57
N LEU A 212 -13.49 -7.74 9.54
CA LEU A 212 -13.89 -6.78 8.50
C LEU A 212 -13.39 -7.18 7.11
N PHE A 213 -12.16 -7.67 7.01
CA PHE A 213 -11.61 -8.14 5.75
C PHE A 213 -12.33 -9.39 5.23
N GLU A 214 -12.69 -10.30 6.12
CA GLU A 214 -13.44 -11.49 5.75
C GLU A 214 -14.87 -11.13 5.30
N ALA A 215 -15.54 -10.20 5.99
CA ALA A 215 -16.84 -9.69 5.59
C ALA A 215 -16.79 -8.99 4.21
N PHE A 216 -15.71 -8.24 3.95
CA PHE A 216 -15.49 -7.62 2.63
C PHE A 216 -15.26 -8.66 1.52
N ARG A 217 -14.43 -9.69 1.78
CA ARG A 217 -14.23 -10.80 0.81
C ARG A 217 -15.51 -11.55 0.49
N LYS A 218 -16.41 -11.69 1.45
CA LYS A 218 -17.72 -12.36 1.26
C LYS A 218 -18.76 -11.48 0.61
N GLY A 219 -18.46 -10.19 0.39
CA GLY A 219 -19.44 -9.22 -0.13
C GLY A 219 -20.51 -8.80 0.88
N GLU A 220 -20.33 -9.13 2.18
CA GLU A 220 -21.20 -8.66 3.27
C GLU A 220 -21.00 -7.14 3.51
N ILE A 221 -19.83 -6.63 3.15
CA ILE A 221 -19.46 -5.22 3.15
C ILE A 221 -18.94 -4.89 1.76
N THR A 222 -19.54 -3.94 1.08
CA THR A 222 -19.15 -3.49 -0.26
C THR A 222 -18.18 -2.31 -0.25
N THR A 223 -18.16 -1.51 0.82
CA THR A 223 -17.27 -0.37 0.97
C THR A 223 -16.48 -0.48 2.26
N LEU A 224 -15.16 -0.30 2.17
CA LEU A 224 -14.26 -0.31 3.33
C LEU A 224 -13.36 0.91 3.29
N VAL A 225 -13.36 1.70 4.37
CA VAL A 225 -12.48 2.86 4.53
C VAL A 225 -11.20 2.43 5.25
N VAL A 226 -10.03 2.80 4.73
CA VAL A 226 -8.74 2.26 5.20
C VAL A 226 -7.72 3.37 5.38
N SER A 227 -7.12 3.42 6.55
CA SER A 227 -6.00 4.33 6.78
C SER A 227 -4.69 3.78 6.19
N LYS A 228 -3.73 4.67 5.98
CA LYS A 228 -2.37 4.35 5.53
C LYS A 228 -1.72 3.19 6.29
N VAL A 229 -1.90 3.12 7.60
CA VAL A 229 -1.28 2.07 8.45
C VAL A 229 -1.85 0.69 8.13
N ALA A 230 -3.11 0.63 7.73
CA ALA A 230 -3.75 -0.62 7.35
C ALA A 230 -3.40 -1.07 5.92
N ASN A 231 -2.96 -0.15 5.05
CA ASN A 231 -2.66 -0.44 3.64
C ASN A 231 -1.57 -1.50 3.46
N PHE A 232 -0.55 -1.52 4.31
CA PHE A 232 0.57 -2.46 4.17
C PHE A 232 0.22 -3.91 4.52
N SER A 233 -0.91 -4.14 5.17
CA SER A 233 -1.30 -5.47 5.65
C SER A 233 -2.52 -6.06 4.91
N ILE A 234 -3.13 -5.29 4.00
CA ILE A 234 -4.37 -5.69 3.35
C ILE A 234 -4.08 -6.55 2.13
N ASP A 235 -4.63 -7.72 2.11
CA ASP A 235 -4.67 -8.63 0.96
C ASP A 235 -6.14 -8.88 0.59
N LEU A 236 -6.70 -7.96 -0.19
CA LEU A 236 -8.10 -7.99 -0.61
C LEU A 236 -8.18 -8.14 -2.13
N PRO A 237 -8.14 -9.37 -2.65
CA PRO A 237 -8.19 -9.62 -4.09
C PRO A 237 -9.54 -9.25 -4.73
N GLU A 238 -10.59 -9.18 -3.92
CA GLU A 238 -11.96 -8.90 -4.37
C GLU A 238 -12.25 -7.41 -4.60
N ALA A 239 -11.37 -6.52 -4.19
CA ALA A 239 -11.55 -5.09 -4.44
C ALA A 239 -11.49 -4.79 -5.94
N SER A 240 -12.57 -4.22 -6.48
CA SER A 240 -12.67 -3.79 -7.88
C SER A 240 -12.28 -2.35 -8.05
N ILE A 241 -12.55 -1.55 -7.04
CA ILE A 241 -12.37 -0.11 -7.06
C ILE A 241 -11.51 0.30 -5.87
N ALA A 242 -10.56 1.20 -6.12
CA ALA A 242 -9.89 1.94 -5.06
C ALA A 242 -10.02 3.44 -5.31
N ILE A 243 -10.42 4.17 -4.28
CA ILE A 243 -10.54 5.63 -4.29
C ILE A 243 -9.54 6.20 -3.30
N GLN A 244 -8.50 6.83 -3.81
CA GLN A 244 -7.50 7.51 -3.00
C GLN A 244 -7.92 8.95 -2.76
N VAL A 245 -8.24 9.32 -1.52
CA VAL A 245 -8.71 10.66 -1.15
C VAL A 245 -7.61 11.58 -0.66
N SER A 246 -6.53 11.01 -0.14
CA SER A 246 -5.31 11.71 0.26
C SER A 246 -4.12 10.76 0.25
N GLY A 247 -2.93 11.28 0.02
CA GLY A 247 -1.70 10.50 -0.03
C GLY A 247 -0.63 11.03 0.91
N THR A 248 0.46 10.31 1.05
CA THR A 248 1.65 10.82 1.71
C THR A 248 2.38 11.79 0.79
N TYR A 249 2.91 12.84 1.36
CA TYR A 249 3.74 13.80 0.65
C TYR A 249 4.84 13.09 -0.17
N ARG A 250 4.83 13.27 -1.49
CA ARG A 250 5.82 12.76 -2.45
C ARG A 250 6.07 11.24 -2.47
N SER A 251 5.15 10.40 -2.03
CA SER A 251 5.37 8.94 -2.05
C SER A 251 4.82 8.28 -3.32
N ARG A 252 5.68 8.14 -4.34
CA ARG A 252 5.39 7.36 -5.57
C ARG A 252 5.13 5.88 -5.27
N GLN A 253 5.87 5.35 -4.32
CA GLN A 253 5.81 3.97 -3.90
C GLN A 253 4.47 3.61 -3.24
N GLU A 254 3.91 4.53 -2.46
CA GLU A 254 2.65 4.31 -1.77
C GLU A 254 1.49 4.11 -2.76
N GLU A 255 1.45 4.88 -3.83
CA GLU A 255 0.45 4.77 -4.90
C GLU A 255 0.58 3.45 -5.66
N ALA A 256 1.80 3.08 -6.03
CA ALA A 256 2.08 1.80 -6.67
C ALA A 256 1.66 0.60 -5.81
N GLN A 257 1.94 0.63 -4.52
CA GLN A 257 1.52 -0.43 -3.60
C GLN A 257 0.00 -0.51 -3.45
N ARG A 258 -0.70 0.60 -3.51
CA ARG A 258 -2.17 0.66 -3.47
C ARG A 258 -2.77 0.04 -4.73
N LEU A 259 -2.33 0.48 -5.89
CA LEU A 259 -2.79 -0.08 -7.16
C LEU A 259 -2.47 -1.57 -7.26
N GLY A 260 -1.25 -1.99 -6.90
CA GLY A 260 -0.85 -3.40 -6.92
C GLY A 260 -1.71 -4.33 -6.06
N ARG A 261 -2.48 -3.79 -5.11
CA ARG A 261 -3.41 -4.60 -4.30
C ARG A 261 -4.73 -4.86 -4.99
N ILE A 262 -5.19 -3.97 -5.85
CA ILE A 262 -6.41 -4.15 -6.64
C ILE A 262 -6.16 -4.82 -7.99
N LEU A 263 -4.91 -4.83 -8.47
CA LEU A 263 -4.51 -5.45 -9.73
C LEU A 263 -4.44 -6.99 -9.69
N ARG A 264 -4.90 -7.63 -8.65
CA ARG A 264 -4.91 -9.09 -8.60
C ARG A 264 -5.92 -9.66 -9.58
N PRO A 265 -5.58 -10.78 -10.26
CA PRO A 265 -6.49 -11.43 -11.18
C PRO A 265 -7.81 -11.72 -10.49
N LYS A 266 -8.90 -11.34 -11.13
CA LYS A 266 -10.26 -11.61 -10.65
C LYS A 266 -10.85 -12.77 -11.42
N SER A 267 -11.66 -13.56 -10.74
CA SER A 267 -12.32 -14.72 -11.35
C SER A 267 -13.35 -14.34 -12.42
N ASP A 268 -13.84 -13.11 -12.36
CA ASP A 268 -14.90 -12.57 -13.23
C ASP A 268 -14.37 -11.77 -14.42
N GLY A 269 -13.05 -11.56 -14.50
CA GLY A 269 -12.40 -10.81 -15.59
C GLY A 269 -12.67 -9.30 -15.59
N HIS A 270 -13.26 -8.74 -14.52
CA HIS A 270 -13.52 -7.29 -14.43
C HIS A 270 -12.23 -6.50 -14.27
N GLU A 271 -12.19 -5.34 -14.90
CA GLU A 271 -11.11 -4.37 -14.79
C GLU A 271 -11.06 -3.75 -13.39
N ALA A 272 -9.86 -3.42 -12.94
CA ALA A 272 -9.67 -2.67 -11.72
C ALA A 272 -9.74 -1.16 -12.02
N ARG A 273 -10.47 -0.40 -11.20
CA ARG A 273 -10.55 1.06 -11.34
C ARG A 273 -9.89 1.75 -10.15
N PHE A 274 -8.97 2.64 -10.46
CA PHE A 274 -8.21 3.40 -9.46
C PHE A 274 -8.46 4.88 -9.63
N TYR A 275 -9.18 5.48 -8.68
CA TYR A 275 -9.49 6.89 -8.65
C TYR A 275 -8.57 7.62 -7.67
N THR A 276 -7.99 8.74 -8.09
CA THR A 276 -7.27 9.67 -7.23
C THR A 276 -8.04 10.98 -7.17
N VAL A 277 -8.60 11.31 -6.02
CA VAL A 277 -9.38 12.55 -5.83
C VAL A 277 -8.44 13.67 -5.39
N VAL A 278 -8.34 14.72 -6.19
CA VAL A 278 -7.34 15.77 -6.09
C VAL A 278 -8.00 17.16 -6.04
N SER A 279 -7.61 18.00 -5.10
CA SER A 279 -8.09 19.39 -5.05
C SER A 279 -7.44 20.22 -6.14
N ARG A 280 -8.27 20.71 -7.08
CA ARG A 280 -7.85 21.54 -8.23
C ARG A 280 -7.23 22.87 -7.77
N ASP A 281 -6.26 23.37 -8.52
CA ASP A 281 -5.59 24.66 -8.30
C ASP A 281 -4.90 24.77 -6.93
N THR A 282 -4.42 23.64 -6.40
CA THR A 282 -3.70 23.57 -5.13
C THR A 282 -2.41 22.76 -5.28
N ILE A 283 -1.62 22.73 -4.20
CA ILE A 283 -0.40 21.89 -4.17
C ILE A 283 -0.71 20.39 -4.28
N ASP A 284 -1.97 19.96 -4.05
CA ASP A 284 -2.38 18.57 -4.17
C ASP A 284 -2.21 18.05 -5.59
N THR A 285 -2.48 18.89 -6.62
CA THR A 285 -2.24 18.52 -8.02
C THR A 285 -0.77 18.22 -8.31
N THR A 286 0.14 19.03 -7.76
CA THR A 286 1.58 18.81 -7.90
C THR A 286 2.00 17.50 -7.23
N TYR A 287 1.44 17.21 -6.06
CA TYR A 287 1.77 16.00 -5.31
C TYR A 287 1.14 14.76 -5.92
N ALA A 288 -0.05 14.88 -6.49
CA ALA A 288 -0.69 13.81 -7.26
C ALA A 288 0.16 13.44 -8.48
N ALA A 289 0.53 14.41 -9.31
CA ALA A 289 1.39 14.18 -10.47
C ALA A 289 2.73 13.50 -10.09
N TYR A 290 3.29 13.85 -8.95
CA TYR A 290 4.52 13.22 -8.45
C TYR A 290 4.30 11.76 -8.04
N ARG A 291 3.19 11.45 -7.36
CA ARG A 291 2.83 10.07 -6.97
C ARG A 291 2.56 9.20 -8.20
N GLN A 292 1.84 9.73 -9.19
CA GLN A 292 1.44 9.04 -10.41
C GLN A 292 2.62 8.69 -11.33
N ARG A 293 3.75 9.39 -11.16
CA ARG A 293 4.92 9.21 -12.02
C ARG A 293 5.39 7.76 -12.11
N PHE A 294 5.39 7.02 -11.01
CA PHE A 294 5.79 5.61 -11.03
C PHE A 294 4.86 4.78 -11.93
N LEU A 295 3.55 4.95 -11.79
CA LEU A 295 2.58 4.21 -12.61
C LEU A 295 2.68 4.59 -14.08
N ALA A 296 2.94 5.87 -14.37
CA ALA A 296 3.22 6.32 -15.73
C ALA A 296 4.49 5.66 -16.30
N GLU A 297 5.54 5.51 -15.50
CA GLU A 297 6.76 4.77 -15.86
C GLU A 297 6.48 3.26 -16.09
N GLN A 298 5.44 2.69 -15.46
CA GLN A 298 4.96 1.32 -15.71
C GLN A 298 3.99 1.21 -16.90
N GLY A 299 3.74 2.30 -17.62
CA GLY A 299 2.88 2.34 -18.81
C GLY A 299 1.40 2.60 -18.53
N TYR A 300 1.01 2.98 -17.32
CA TYR A 300 -0.35 3.39 -17.01
C TYR A 300 -0.55 4.87 -17.32
N GLY A 301 -1.55 5.19 -18.15
CA GLY A 301 -2.03 6.55 -18.33
C GLY A 301 -3.08 6.91 -17.30
N TYR A 302 -3.13 8.18 -16.92
CA TYR A 302 -4.24 8.72 -16.13
C TYR A 302 -5.21 9.50 -17.01
N ARG A 303 -6.47 9.10 -16.98
CA ARG A 303 -7.56 9.96 -17.46
C ARG A 303 -7.78 11.05 -16.41
N ILE A 304 -7.81 12.31 -16.83
CA ILE A 304 -8.06 13.43 -15.93
C ILE A 304 -9.45 13.97 -16.23
N ILE A 305 -10.29 14.06 -15.21
CA ILE A 305 -11.66 14.58 -15.30
C ILE A 305 -11.91 15.60 -14.19
N ASP A 306 -12.78 16.55 -14.43
CA ASP A 306 -13.31 17.39 -13.35
C ASP A 306 -14.45 16.67 -12.63
N ALA A 307 -14.63 16.94 -11.34
CA ALA A 307 -15.69 16.33 -10.56
C ALA A 307 -17.10 16.67 -11.09
N ASP A 308 -17.24 17.80 -11.75
CA ASP A 308 -18.50 18.22 -12.38
C ASP A 308 -18.87 17.34 -13.62
N ASP A 309 -17.93 16.54 -14.11
CA ASP A 309 -18.10 15.65 -15.28
C ASP A 309 -18.24 14.17 -14.89
N LEU A 310 -18.46 13.86 -13.61
CA LEU A 310 -18.59 12.47 -13.13
C LEU A 310 -19.74 11.71 -13.77
N ASP A 311 -20.82 12.38 -14.16
CA ASP A 311 -21.95 11.78 -14.89
C ASP A 311 -21.54 11.18 -16.25
N ASN A 312 -20.34 11.51 -16.77
CA ASN A 312 -19.80 11.04 -18.04
C ASN A 312 -18.66 10.02 -17.85
N LEU A 313 -18.66 9.27 -16.74
CA LEU A 313 -17.61 8.29 -16.42
C LEU A 313 -17.65 7.01 -17.28
N ASP A 314 -18.72 6.74 -17.99
CA ASP A 314 -18.93 5.57 -18.88
C ASP A 314 -18.17 5.65 -20.20
#